data_0b5e48002074eae1ecf9db424a04f909
#
_entry.id   0b5e48002074eae1ecf9db424a04f909
#
_cell.length_a   1.000
_cell.length_b   1.000
_cell.length_c   1.000
_cell.angle_alpha   90.00
_cell.angle_beta   90.00
_cell.angle_gamma   90.00
#
_symmetry.space_group_name_H-M   'P 1'
#
loop_
_entity.id
_entity.type
_entity.pdbx_description
1 polymer ?
#
loop_
_entity_poly.entity_id
_entity_poly.type
_entity_poly.pdbx_seq_one_letter_code
_entity_poly.pdbx_strand_id
1 'polypeptide(L)'
;IAIKITREAEYSTINQIVSLYPDSKVIRFDNEIDWRTRRTLLKAVFPLASSNYVAKYDSGLGYTQRENNSEKLYEVPAQKWADITDKSGNFGVSILTDCKHGWDKPNDNTLRLTCIHTPVGAFTKETRQDLQDLGRNCFSFGIFGHEGDIENGTNRESMVFARKLITCEVKKQSEKGEFSQVASLLKLSHDNIVIRAVKISEYDKD
;
A
#
# COMPACT_ATOMS: atom_id res chain seq x y z
N ILE A 1 -15.62 -12.34 -3.36
CA ILE A 1 -16.18 -12.35 -1.99
C ILE A 1 -15.79 -11.04 -1.30
N ALA A 2 -16.74 -10.41 -0.60
CA ALA A 2 -16.45 -9.22 0.20
C ALA A 2 -17.20 -9.29 1.54
N ILE A 3 -16.55 -8.76 2.58
CA ILE A 3 -17.08 -8.64 3.93
C ILE A 3 -16.95 -7.19 4.38
N LYS A 4 -18.05 -6.58 4.82
CA LYS A 4 -18.04 -5.26 5.45
C LYS A 4 -17.94 -5.39 6.96
N ILE A 5 -17.02 -4.65 7.56
CA ILE A 5 -16.78 -4.61 8.99
C ILE A 5 -16.88 -3.16 9.44
N THR A 6 -17.71 -2.89 10.46
CA THR A 6 -17.80 -1.58 11.11
C THR A 6 -17.32 -1.70 12.54
N ARG A 7 -16.43 -0.79 12.96
CA ARG A 7 -15.94 -0.70 14.33
C ARG A 7 -16.11 0.73 14.85
N GLU A 8 -16.49 0.84 16.10
CA GLU A 8 -16.52 2.10 16.83
C GLU A 8 -15.32 2.15 17.79
N ALA A 9 -14.60 3.25 17.80
CA ALA A 9 -13.47 3.49 18.68
C ALA A 9 -13.52 4.91 19.22
N GLU A 10 -13.84 5.06 20.49
CA GLU A 10 -14.08 6.34 21.16
C GLU A 10 -15.07 7.21 20.37
N TYR A 11 -14.58 8.23 19.67
CA TYR A 11 -15.40 9.17 18.88
C TYR A 11 -15.29 8.91 17.37
N SER A 12 -14.68 7.81 16.96
CA SER A 12 -14.34 7.51 15.57
C SER A 12 -15.06 6.25 15.08
N THR A 13 -15.48 6.29 13.81
CA THR A 13 -16.09 5.13 13.13
C THR A 13 -15.16 4.63 12.03
N ILE A 14 -14.89 3.33 12.02
CA ILE A 14 -14.05 2.65 11.04
C ILE A 14 -14.92 1.70 10.23
N ASN A 15 -15.14 2.01 8.96
CA ASN A 15 -15.73 1.12 7.98
C ASN A 15 -14.64 0.49 7.13
N GLN A 16 -14.60 -0.83 7.10
CA GLN A 16 -13.62 -1.60 6.35
C GLN A 16 -14.33 -2.63 5.46
N ILE A 17 -13.95 -2.68 4.20
CA ILE A 17 -14.38 -3.74 3.28
C ILE A 17 -13.16 -4.63 3.01
N VAL A 18 -13.27 -5.90 3.39
CA VAL A 18 -12.27 -6.93 3.08
C VAL A 18 -12.76 -7.69 1.85
N SER A 19 -11.98 -7.70 0.79
CA SER A 19 -12.36 -8.34 -0.47
C SER A 19 -11.27 -9.21 -1.06
N LEU A 20 -11.69 -10.29 -1.72
CA LEU A 20 -10.87 -11.16 -2.54
C LEU A 20 -11.59 -11.40 -3.87
N TYR A 21 -10.96 -11.03 -4.98
CA TYR A 21 -11.47 -11.24 -6.32
C TYR A 21 -10.98 -12.57 -6.90
N PRO A 22 -11.74 -13.22 -7.82
CA PRO A 22 -11.39 -14.55 -8.35
C PRO A 22 -9.98 -14.62 -8.96
N ASP A 23 -9.56 -13.56 -9.66
CA ASP A 23 -8.28 -13.52 -10.38
C ASP A 23 -7.19 -12.75 -9.62
N SER A 24 -7.42 -12.43 -8.34
CA SER A 24 -6.48 -11.69 -7.51
C SER A 24 -5.81 -12.60 -6.49
N LYS A 25 -4.49 -12.46 -6.35
CA LYS A 25 -3.71 -13.05 -5.26
C LYS A 25 -3.63 -12.14 -4.02
N VAL A 26 -4.25 -10.96 -4.08
CA VAL A 26 -4.21 -9.94 -3.02
C VAL A 26 -5.53 -9.92 -2.28
N ILE A 27 -5.50 -10.11 -0.96
CA ILE A 27 -6.62 -9.79 -0.08
C ILE A 27 -6.59 -8.28 0.13
N ARG A 28 -7.64 -7.58 -0.30
CA ARG A 28 -7.74 -6.12 -0.26
C ARG A 28 -8.57 -5.66 0.92
N PHE A 29 -8.12 -4.58 1.57
CA PHE A 29 -8.79 -3.90 2.68
C PHE A 29 -9.00 -2.44 2.29
N ASP A 30 -10.23 -2.07 1.97
CA ASP A 30 -10.62 -0.69 1.71
C ASP A 30 -11.18 -0.08 2.98
N ASN A 31 -10.61 1.04 3.42
CA ASN A 31 -10.95 1.69 4.68
C ASN A 31 -11.54 3.06 4.43
N GLU A 32 -12.67 3.33 5.07
CA GLU A 32 -13.28 4.65 5.21
C GLU A 32 -13.47 4.92 6.70
N ILE A 33 -12.79 5.93 7.21
CA ILE A 33 -12.72 6.22 8.63
C ILE A 33 -13.14 7.65 8.87
N ASP A 34 -14.16 7.88 9.71
CA ASP A 34 -14.40 9.19 10.32
C ASP A 34 -13.63 9.26 11.63
N TRP A 35 -12.43 9.84 11.56
CA TRP A 35 -11.50 9.89 12.67
C TRP A 35 -11.70 11.15 13.51
N ARG A 36 -12.11 10.98 14.75
CA ARG A 36 -12.35 12.05 15.72
C ARG A 36 -11.48 11.93 16.98
N THR A 37 -10.78 10.81 17.12
CA THR A 37 -9.93 10.53 18.27
C THR A 37 -8.65 11.35 18.19
N ARG A 38 -8.36 12.08 19.26
CA ARG A 38 -7.21 12.97 19.35
C ARG A 38 -6.06 12.32 20.10
N ARG A 39 -4.82 12.78 19.89
CA ARG A 39 -3.60 12.35 20.59
C ARG A 39 -3.35 10.85 20.44
N THR A 40 -3.68 10.29 19.30
CA THR A 40 -3.70 8.83 19.07
C THR A 40 -3.03 8.49 17.74
N LEU A 41 -2.46 7.31 17.69
CA LEU A 41 -1.86 6.69 16.51
C LEU A 41 -2.65 5.43 16.15
N LEU A 42 -3.29 5.42 14.98
CA LEU A 42 -3.96 4.24 14.45
C LEU A 42 -3.00 3.45 13.57
N LYS A 43 -2.76 2.20 13.92
CA LYS A 43 -1.97 1.26 13.13
C LYS A 43 -2.77 0.03 12.72
N ALA A 44 -2.55 -0.43 11.49
CA ALA A 44 -2.91 -1.78 11.08
C ALA A 44 -1.77 -2.72 11.45
N VAL A 45 -2.08 -3.82 12.15
CA VAL A 45 -1.11 -4.78 12.66
C VAL A 45 -1.26 -6.10 11.90
N PHE A 46 -0.19 -6.60 11.35
CA PHE A 46 -0.14 -7.83 10.56
C PHE A 46 0.81 -8.85 11.22
N PRO A 47 0.29 -9.75 12.06
CA PRO A 47 1.02 -10.94 12.50
C PRO A 47 1.04 -11.94 11.34
N LEU A 48 2.22 -12.24 10.81
CA LEU A 48 2.41 -13.05 9.60
C LEU A 48 2.89 -14.45 9.93
N ALA A 49 2.65 -15.39 9.00
CA ALA A 49 3.23 -16.72 9.08
C ALA A 49 4.72 -16.74 8.71
N SER A 50 5.16 -15.80 7.87
CA SER A 50 6.59 -15.60 7.57
C SER A 50 7.30 -14.95 8.75
N SER A 51 8.54 -15.39 9.02
CA SER A 51 9.35 -14.92 10.14
C SER A 51 10.78 -14.65 9.71
N ASN A 52 11.24 -13.41 9.90
CA ASN A 52 12.61 -13.01 9.65
C ASN A 52 12.95 -11.79 10.50
N TYR A 53 14.19 -11.71 11.01
CA TYR A 53 14.70 -10.52 11.71
C TYR A 53 14.75 -9.29 10.80
N VAL A 54 15.01 -9.50 9.51
CA VAL A 54 15.09 -8.45 8.47
C VAL A 54 13.79 -8.44 7.66
N ALA A 55 13.29 -7.25 7.37
CA ALA A 55 12.22 -7.01 6.39
C ALA A 55 12.72 -6.12 5.26
N LYS A 56 12.08 -6.20 4.10
CA LYS A 56 12.34 -5.38 2.91
C LYS A 56 11.27 -4.31 2.78
N TYR A 57 11.69 -3.09 2.43
CA TYR A 57 10.83 -1.91 2.34
C TYR A 57 11.03 -1.23 0.99
N ASP A 58 9.97 -1.00 0.24
CA ASP A 58 10.00 -0.33 -1.06
C ASP A 58 10.57 1.09 -0.94
N SER A 59 11.62 1.37 -1.68
CA SER A 59 12.24 2.70 -1.80
C SER A 59 11.93 3.41 -3.13
N GLY A 60 11.00 2.84 -3.91
CA GLY A 60 10.56 3.39 -5.20
C GLY A 60 11.32 2.82 -6.40
N LEU A 61 12.64 2.84 -6.41
CA LEU A 61 13.50 2.26 -7.47
C LEU A 61 14.31 1.04 -7.00
N GLY A 62 13.87 0.43 -5.93
CA GLY A 62 14.48 -0.73 -5.32
C GLY A 62 13.90 -0.91 -3.92
N TYR A 63 14.64 -1.54 -3.05
CA TYR A 63 14.21 -1.72 -1.65
C TYR A 63 15.37 -1.49 -0.68
N THR A 64 15.01 -1.20 0.57
CA THR A 64 15.94 -1.13 1.69
C THR A 64 15.62 -2.25 2.68
N GLN A 65 16.66 -2.91 3.19
CA GLN A 65 16.51 -3.90 4.26
C GLN A 65 16.65 -3.23 5.62
N ARG A 66 15.79 -3.59 6.57
CA ARG A 66 15.82 -3.10 7.95
C ARG A 66 15.44 -4.21 8.90
N GLU A 67 16.04 -4.14 10.06
CA GLU A 67 15.84 -5.06 11.18
C GLU A 67 14.57 -4.71 11.99
N ASN A 68 14.35 -5.43 13.07
CA ASN A 68 13.31 -5.10 14.04
C ASN A 68 13.52 -3.70 14.63
N ASN A 69 12.45 -3.09 15.13
CA ASN A 69 12.48 -1.79 15.78
C ASN A 69 13.58 -1.69 16.85
N SER A 70 14.18 -0.51 16.92
CA SER A 70 15.09 -0.14 18.00
C SER A 70 14.66 1.21 18.59
N GLU A 71 15.23 1.60 19.72
CA GLU A 71 14.98 2.91 20.33
C GLU A 71 15.34 4.07 19.41
N LYS A 72 16.30 3.87 18.48
CA LYS A 72 16.75 4.89 17.52
C LYS A 72 16.01 4.86 16.20
N LEU A 73 15.46 3.70 15.80
CA LEU A 73 14.77 3.47 14.55
C LEU A 73 13.45 2.75 14.82
N TYR A 74 12.48 3.50 15.30
CA TYR A 74 11.19 2.93 15.68
C TYR A 74 10.26 2.83 14.47
N GLU A 75 10.12 3.87 13.67
CA GLU A 75 9.27 3.94 12.50
C GLU A 75 10.10 4.31 11.26
N VAL A 76 9.85 3.62 10.16
CA VAL A 76 10.62 3.73 8.92
C VAL A 76 9.69 3.96 7.72
N PRO A 77 10.14 4.68 6.69
CA PRO A 77 9.33 4.89 5.49
C PRO A 77 9.45 3.71 4.51
N ALA A 78 8.34 3.44 3.80
CA ALA A 78 8.34 2.69 2.55
C ALA A 78 7.30 3.27 1.59
N GLN A 79 7.45 3.03 0.28
CA GLN A 79 6.57 3.62 -0.74
C GLN A 79 5.26 2.83 -0.86
N LYS A 80 5.29 1.64 -1.42
CA LYS A 80 4.08 0.88 -1.76
C LYS A 80 3.95 -0.45 -1.05
N TRP A 81 5.04 -0.96 -0.48
CA TRP A 81 5.02 -2.26 0.18
C TRP A 81 6.11 -2.39 1.25
N ALA A 82 5.85 -3.26 2.21
CA ALA A 82 6.83 -3.84 3.11
C ALA A 82 6.64 -5.37 3.13
N ASP A 83 7.74 -6.11 3.21
CA ASP A 83 7.77 -7.57 3.06
C ASP A 83 8.55 -8.25 4.16
N ILE A 84 8.04 -9.40 4.61
CA ILE A 84 8.80 -10.37 5.36
C ILE A 84 8.87 -11.66 4.55
N THR A 85 9.99 -11.89 3.87
CA THR A 85 10.35 -13.19 3.34
C THR A 85 10.85 -14.06 4.49
N ASP A 86 10.28 -15.27 4.65
CA ASP A 86 10.66 -16.21 5.70
C ASP A 86 12.16 -16.56 5.67
N LYS A 87 12.75 -16.88 6.81
CA LYS A 87 14.17 -17.28 6.94
C LYS A 87 14.55 -18.47 6.06
N SER A 88 13.59 -19.34 5.75
CA SER A 88 13.80 -20.45 4.82
C SER A 88 13.98 -20.02 3.37
N GLY A 89 13.55 -18.80 3.02
CA GLY A 89 13.53 -18.31 1.66
C GLY A 89 12.48 -18.95 0.75
N ASN A 90 11.58 -19.79 1.29
CA ASN A 90 10.61 -20.54 0.49
C ASN A 90 9.34 -19.74 0.19
N PHE A 91 8.98 -18.82 1.07
CA PHE A 91 7.79 -17.98 0.92
C PHE A 91 7.96 -16.65 1.64
N GLY A 92 7.11 -15.70 1.30
CA GLY A 92 7.04 -14.41 1.97
C GLY A 92 5.64 -13.82 1.94
N VAL A 93 5.45 -12.77 2.71
CA VAL A 93 4.21 -11.99 2.75
C VAL A 93 4.53 -10.52 2.66
N SER A 94 4.03 -9.91 1.60
CA SER A 94 4.10 -8.47 1.38
C SER A 94 2.80 -7.79 1.81
N ILE A 95 2.92 -6.69 2.53
CA ILE A 95 1.80 -5.79 2.80
C ILE A 95 1.90 -4.62 1.83
N LEU A 96 0.84 -4.46 1.02
CA LEU A 96 0.73 -3.44 -0.01
C LEU A 96 -0.07 -2.24 0.50
N THR A 97 0.24 -1.03 0.02
CA THR A 97 -0.50 0.19 0.36
C THR A 97 -0.65 1.12 -0.83
N ASP A 98 -1.74 1.88 -0.87
CA ASP A 98 -1.96 2.89 -1.90
C ASP A 98 -1.37 4.27 -1.54
N CYS A 99 -1.41 4.67 -0.26
CA CYS A 99 -1.04 6.02 0.17
C CYS A 99 -0.51 6.15 1.61
N LYS A 100 -0.22 5.05 2.30
CA LYS A 100 0.35 5.08 3.66
C LYS A 100 1.80 4.62 3.63
N HIS A 101 2.68 5.34 4.32
CA HIS A 101 4.13 5.22 4.13
C HIS A 101 4.93 4.99 5.41
N GLY A 102 4.30 5.04 6.59
CA GLY A 102 4.96 4.82 7.88
C GLY A 102 4.84 3.36 8.32
N TRP A 103 5.98 2.73 8.63
CA TRP A 103 6.05 1.32 8.97
C TRP A 103 6.88 1.08 10.21
N ASP A 104 6.56 0.04 10.92
CA ASP A 104 7.42 -0.48 11.97
C ASP A 104 7.31 -2.01 12.09
N LYS A 105 8.31 -2.63 12.70
CA LYS A 105 8.48 -4.07 12.82
C LYS A 105 8.91 -4.40 14.24
N PRO A 106 7.95 -4.71 15.16
CA PRO A 106 8.26 -4.92 16.58
C PRO A 106 8.97 -6.24 16.89
N ASN A 107 8.85 -7.22 16.00
CA ASN A 107 9.42 -8.56 16.13
C ASN A 107 9.57 -9.23 14.75
N ASP A 108 10.07 -10.48 14.73
CA ASP A 108 10.42 -11.21 13.50
C ASP A 108 9.25 -11.48 12.55
N ASN A 109 8.01 -11.52 13.03
CA ASN A 109 6.85 -11.91 12.22
C ASN A 109 5.73 -10.87 12.17
N THR A 110 5.95 -9.65 12.64
CA THR A 110 4.89 -8.63 12.66
C THR A 110 5.32 -7.38 11.93
N LEU A 111 4.52 -6.96 10.93
CA LEU A 111 4.58 -5.63 10.34
C LEU A 111 3.43 -4.78 10.86
N ARG A 112 3.67 -3.48 11.02
CA ARG A 112 2.64 -2.51 11.35
C ARG A 112 2.70 -1.34 10.38
N LEU A 113 1.52 -0.94 9.88
CA LEU A 113 1.35 0.21 8.98
C LEU A 113 0.68 1.34 9.75
N THR A 114 1.29 2.51 9.78
CA THR A 114 0.68 3.72 10.33
C THR A 114 -0.40 4.22 9.39
N CYS A 115 -1.64 4.24 9.87
CA CYS A 115 -2.82 4.61 9.10
C CYS A 115 -3.22 6.07 9.31
N ILE A 116 -3.35 6.50 10.58
CA ILE A 116 -3.74 7.86 10.96
C ILE A 116 -2.90 8.30 12.16
N HIS A 117 -2.46 9.55 12.16
CA HIS A 117 -1.60 10.07 13.21
C HIS A 117 -2.09 11.44 13.69
N THR A 118 -2.56 11.49 14.94
CA THR A 118 -2.96 12.73 15.63
C THR A 118 -2.11 12.93 16.89
N PRO A 119 -0.77 13.20 16.74
CA PRO A 119 0.17 13.20 17.85
C PRO A 119 -0.01 14.39 18.80
N VAL A 120 0.57 14.27 19.97
CA VAL A 120 0.86 15.40 20.84
C VAL A 120 2.18 16.04 20.37
N GLY A 121 2.20 17.35 20.16
CA GLY A 121 3.42 18.04 19.75
C GLY A 121 4.51 17.93 20.81
N ALA A 122 5.71 17.52 20.39
CA ALA A 122 6.84 17.34 21.30
C ALA A 122 7.44 18.67 21.79
N PHE A 123 7.23 19.77 21.05
CA PHE A 123 7.94 21.04 21.26
C PHE A 123 7.03 22.24 21.58
N THR A 124 5.72 22.07 21.56
CA THR A 124 4.77 23.14 21.93
C THR A 124 3.78 22.64 22.97
N LYS A 125 3.49 23.47 23.99
CA LYS A 125 2.47 23.15 24.99
C LYS A 125 1.06 23.07 24.41
N GLU A 126 0.84 23.62 23.22
CA GLU A 126 -0.42 23.59 22.50
C GLU A 126 -0.28 22.76 21.22
N THR A 127 -0.90 21.59 21.23
CA THR A 127 -0.99 20.76 20.02
C THR A 127 -2.17 21.24 19.19
N ARG A 128 -1.88 21.74 18.00
CA ARG A 128 -2.90 22.13 17.02
C ARG A 128 -3.56 20.86 16.43
N GLN A 129 -4.46 20.27 17.22
CA GLN A 129 -5.19 19.06 16.78
C GLN A 129 -6.10 19.30 15.56
N ASP A 130 -6.51 20.56 15.35
CA ASP A 130 -7.28 21.03 14.21
C ASP A 130 -6.51 20.98 12.88
N LEU A 131 -5.19 20.88 12.91
CA LEU A 131 -4.31 20.76 11.72
C LEU A 131 -3.86 19.34 11.43
N GLN A 132 -4.42 18.33 12.12
CA GLN A 132 -4.02 16.93 11.97
C GLN A 132 -5.08 16.12 11.19
N ASP A 133 -4.84 14.83 11.04
CA ASP A 133 -5.64 13.89 10.22
C ASP A 133 -7.05 13.62 10.77
N LEU A 134 -7.70 14.64 11.38
CA LEU A 134 -9.10 14.51 11.83
C LEU A 134 -10.08 14.56 10.65
N GLY A 135 -11.20 13.85 10.79
CA GLY A 135 -12.26 13.79 9.81
C GLY A 135 -12.20 12.55 8.93
N ARG A 136 -12.70 12.65 7.70
CA ARG A 136 -12.82 11.51 6.80
C ARG A 136 -11.49 11.15 6.15
N ASN A 137 -11.05 9.94 6.39
CA ASN A 137 -9.84 9.34 5.83
C ASN A 137 -10.22 8.11 4.98
N CYS A 138 -9.71 8.04 3.74
CA CYS A 138 -9.91 6.89 2.86
C CYS A 138 -8.53 6.39 2.39
N PHE A 139 -8.27 5.10 2.58
CA PHE A 139 -7.05 4.44 2.13
C PHE A 139 -7.24 2.94 2.03
N SER A 140 -6.38 2.28 1.27
CA SER A 140 -6.41 0.83 1.13
C SER A 140 -5.05 0.21 1.44
N PHE A 141 -5.09 -1.00 1.99
CA PHE A 141 -3.93 -1.87 2.07
C PHE A 141 -4.30 -3.29 1.67
N GLY A 142 -3.31 -4.10 1.35
CA GLY A 142 -3.52 -5.48 0.90
C GLY A 142 -2.48 -6.43 1.45
N ILE A 143 -2.84 -7.72 1.49
CA ILE A 143 -1.94 -8.81 1.86
C ILE A 143 -1.71 -9.65 0.61
N PHE A 144 -0.45 -9.84 0.26
CA PHE A 144 0.01 -10.64 -0.86
C PHE A 144 1.00 -11.71 -0.38
N GLY A 145 0.63 -12.97 -0.52
CA GLY A 145 1.53 -14.10 -0.27
C GLY A 145 2.26 -14.50 -1.56
N HIS A 146 3.56 -14.79 -1.47
CA HIS A 146 4.37 -15.24 -2.61
C HIS A 146 5.31 -16.38 -2.23
N GLU A 147 5.68 -17.16 -3.22
CA GLU A 147 6.75 -18.14 -3.11
C GLU A 147 8.10 -17.44 -3.21
N GLY A 148 9.12 -17.96 -2.53
CA GLY A 148 10.45 -17.38 -2.57
C GLY A 148 10.51 -15.94 -2.05
N ASP A 149 11.23 -15.10 -2.80
CA ASP A 149 11.46 -13.70 -2.45
C ASP A 149 10.54 -12.73 -3.23
N ILE A 150 10.68 -11.44 -2.97
CA ILE A 150 9.90 -10.32 -3.53
C ILE A 150 9.87 -10.27 -5.07
N GLU A 151 10.88 -10.85 -5.75
CA GLU A 151 10.94 -10.94 -7.21
C GLU A 151 9.74 -11.71 -7.79
N ASN A 152 9.10 -12.57 -7.00
CA ASN A 152 7.94 -13.38 -7.40
C ASN A 152 6.61 -12.61 -7.35
N GLY A 153 6.64 -11.33 -7.68
CA GLY A 153 5.45 -10.56 -8.00
C GLY A 153 5.16 -9.36 -7.11
N THR A 154 5.86 -9.16 -5.99
CA THR A 154 5.58 -8.06 -5.04
C THR A 154 5.54 -6.70 -5.71
N ASN A 155 6.52 -6.37 -6.52
CA ASN A 155 6.56 -5.08 -7.23
C ASN A 155 5.39 -4.92 -8.21
N ARG A 156 5.07 -5.96 -8.97
CA ARG A 156 3.95 -5.95 -9.93
C ARG A 156 2.62 -5.78 -9.21
N GLU A 157 2.36 -6.60 -8.21
CA GLU A 157 1.11 -6.57 -7.45
C GLU A 157 0.93 -5.24 -6.70
N SER A 158 2.00 -4.67 -6.16
CA SER A 158 1.95 -3.36 -5.51
C SER A 158 1.61 -2.23 -6.48
N MET A 159 2.10 -2.29 -7.72
CA MET A 159 1.77 -1.31 -8.75
C MET A 159 0.32 -1.42 -9.20
N VAL A 160 -0.17 -2.64 -9.42
CA VAL A 160 -1.57 -2.90 -9.77
C VAL A 160 -2.48 -2.46 -8.61
N PHE A 161 -2.10 -2.77 -7.37
CA PHE A 161 -2.84 -2.40 -6.18
C PHE A 161 -2.99 -0.88 -6.01
N ALA A 162 -1.91 -0.14 -6.21
CA ALA A 162 -1.88 1.31 -6.02
C ALA A 162 -2.47 2.11 -7.18
N ARG A 163 -2.64 1.50 -8.37
CA ARG A 163 -3.13 2.17 -9.56
C ARG A 163 -4.49 1.62 -9.98
N LYS A 164 -5.51 2.44 -9.82
CA LYS A 164 -6.86 2.10 -10.33
C LYS A 164 -6.88 2.20 -11.84
N LEU A 165 -7.63 1.31 -12.49
CA LEU A 165 -7.96 1.44 -13.90
C LEU A 165 -8.80 2.70 -14.10
N ILE A 166 -8.48 3.45 -15.14
CA ILE A 166 -9.27 4.60 -15.57
C ILE A 166 -10.34 4.08 -16.52
N THR A 167 -11.60 4.32 -16.19
CA THR A 167 -12.73 3.95 -17.03
C THR A 167 -13.43 5.22 -17.53
N CYS A 168 -13.85 5.21 -18.79
CA CYS A 168 -14.68 6.27 -19.35
C CYS A 168 -15.83 5.67 -20.16
N GLU A 169 -16.98 6.31 -20.09
CA GLU A 169 -18.10 5.97 -20.94
C GLU A 169 -17.91 6.62 -22.32
N VAL A 170 -18.02 5.82 -23.38
CA VAL A 170 -17.97 6.31 -24.75
C VAL A 170 -19.30 6.09 -25.42
N LYS A 171 -19.77 7.09 -26.18
CA LYS A 171 -21.00 6.97 -26.98
C LYS A 171 -20.73 6.02 -28.16
N LYS A 172 -21.78 5.26 -28.53
CA LYS A 172 -21.72 4.41 -29.72
C LYS A 172 -21.36 5.25 -30.94
N GLN A 173 -20.31 4.89 -31.61
CA GLN A 173 -19.90 5.53 -32.86
C GLN A 173 -20.61 4.87 -34.05
N SER A 174 -20.92 5.67 -35.05
CA SER A 174 -21.57 5.19 -36.29
C SER A 174 -20.60 4.53 -37.26
N GLU A 175 -19.30 4.85 -37.13
CA GLU A 175 -18.26 4.36 -38.01
C GLU A 175 -17.35 3.34 -37.30
N LYS A 176 -16.74 2.46 -38.09
CA LYS A 176 -15.79 1.47 -37.56
C LYS A 176 -14.49 2.20 -37.17
N GLY A 177 -14.11 2.05 -35.92
CA GLY A 177 -12.84 2.60 -35.42
C GLY A 177 -11.60 1.93 -36.04
N GLU A 178 -10.50 2.65 -36.06
CA GLU A 178 -9.22 2.14 -36.60
C GLU A 178 -8.53 1.15 -35.69
N PHE A 179 -8.81 1.20 -34.37
CA PHE A 179 -8.19 0.31 -33.37
C PHE A 179 -9.06 -0.92 -33.09
N SER A 180 -8.40 -2.02 -32.75
CA SER A 180 -9.08 -3.20 -32.22
C SER A 180 -9.68 -2.93 -30.84
N GLN A 181 -10.60 -3.80 -30.37
CA GLN A 181 -11.19 -3.70 -29.03
C GLN A 181 -10.15 -3.76 -27.92
N VAL A 182 -9.01 -4.40 -28.17
CA VAL A 182 -7.85 -4.44 -27.27
C VAL A 182 -6.64 -3.95 -28.04
N ALA A 183 -6.04 -2.86 -27.60
CA ALA A 183 -4.84 -2.29 -28.19
C ALA A 183 -3.83 -1.91 -27.11
N SER A 184 -2.55 -2.02 -27.42
CA SER A 184 -1.45 -1.59 -26.56
C SER A 184 -0.55 -0.62 -27.32
N LEU A 185 -0.32 0.56 -26.76
CA LEU A 185 0.59 1.57 -27.32
C LEU A 185 2.06 1.23 -27.04
N LEU A 186 2.34 0.47 -25.99
CA LEU A 186 3.69 0.10 -25.55
C LEU A 186 3.71 -1.39 -25.20
N LYS A 187 4.75 -2.08 -25.65
CA LYS A 187 4.96 -3.50 -25.32
C LYS A 187 6.40 -3.67 -24.84
N LEU A 188 6.56 -4.37 -23.72
CA LEU A 188 7.86 -4.80 -23.22
C LEU A 188 8.16 -6.22 -23.69
N SER A 189 9.43 -6.48 -23.97
CA SER A 189 9.90 -7.80 -24.39
C SER A 189 10.15 -8.77 -23.22
N HIS A 190 10.22 -8.25 -21.99
CA HIS A 190 10.54 -9.02 -20.80
C HIS A 190 9.63 -8.65 -19.64
N ASP A 191 9.17 -9.65 -18.90
CA ASP A 191 8.20 -9.48 -17.80
C ASP A 191 8.83 -8.88 -16.52
N ASN A 192 10.15 -8.92 -16.39
CA ASN A 192 10.89 -8.33 -15.27
C ASN A 192 11.18 -6.83 -15.43
N ILE A 193 10.72 -6.22 -16.52
CA ILE A 193 10.81 -4.78 -16.77
C ILE A 193 9.44 -4.14 -16.58
N VAL A 194 9.41 -2.96 -15.98
CA VAL A 194 8.18 -2.23 -15.71
C VAL A 194 8.30 -0.79 -16.20
N ILE A 195 7.29 -0.34 -16.97
CA ILE A 195 7.16 1.07 -17.35
C ILE A 195 6.64 1.85 -16.15
N ARG A 196 7.45 2.73 -15.59
CA ARG A 196 7.10 3.56 -14.44
C ARG A 196 6.41 4.85 -14.83
N ALA A 197 6.87 5.46 -15.91
CA ALA A 197 6.33 6.71 -16.43
C ALA A 197 6.53 6.81 -17.94
N VAL A 198 5.58 7.46 -18.59
CA VAL A 198 5.68 7.92 -19.99
C VAL A 198 5.36 9.40 -19.95
N LYS A 199 6.31 10.22 -20.36
CA LYS A 199 6.17 11.68 -20.35
C LYS A 199 6.93 12.29 -21.54
N ILE A 200 6.53 13.48 -21.93
CA ILE A 200 7.28 14.31 -22.89
C ILE A 200 8.57 14.77 -22.22
N SER A 201 9.65 14.90 -23.00
CA SER A 201 10.91 15.47 -22.51
C SER A 201 10.68 16.89 -21.95
N GLU A 202 11.35 17.20 -20.85
CA GLU A 202 11.29 18.55 -20.25
C GLU A 202 12.14 19.57 -21.04
N TYR A 203 13.07 19.08 -21.82
CA TYR A 203 14.07 19.89 -22.53
C TYR A 203 13.81 20.04 -24.03
N ASP A 204 13.10 19.10 -24.62
CA ASP A 204 12.75 19.16 -26.04
C ASP A 204 11.39 19.83 -26.19
N LYS A 205 11.38 20.98 -26.84
CA LYS A 205 10.18 21.77 -27.14
C LYS A 205 9.61 21.52 -28.55
N ASP A 206 10.12 20.47 -29.24
CA ASP A 206 9.70 20.12 -30.59
C ASP A 206 8.79 18.88 -30.62
#